data_d92d04c06a42f5d119141850b78176bc
#
_entry.id   d92d04c06a42f5d119141850b78176bc
#
_cell.length_a   1.000
_cell.length_b   1.000
_cell.length_c   1.000
_cell.angle_alpha   90.00
_cell.angle_beta   90.00
_cell.angle_gamma   90.00
#
_symmetry.space_group_name_H-M   'P 1'
#
loop_
_entity.id
_entity.type
_entity.pdbx_description
1 polymer ?
#
loop_
_entity_poly.entity_id
_entity_poly.type
_entity_poly.pdbx_seq_one_letter_code
_entity_poly.pdbx_strand_id
1 'polypeptide(L)'
;MDNLMTNYYPKTDLPVTAILYQQDSNFNGVEAHFAFFTVNAHFDSEKLLDFKQQVGAELLVGIVTNKDDMSDDSVKVADKIMWCEPDDVDILVPTINHVTSDDNFIRIDKNDFLICFENTNTARFISYRTTNDNFNDLSRYANKFQVVADLSPKYEALIMHISATDNFDFGNQEKISKPMEIFIAEQSSIFYGISFTAKDNRCDIATFAFWSDDTRPKVLPTQLQNQLSLAKEPLDITLLSLLASKQPTIDNKAIHLFMGYQYPKQATYLNLTKAPHLLMAGRSKETITKMLHTLMVSILMQYNPEQVRLMLIDSEKPVFTDYQNLPHLIAPVNDRKNAAQNLAWCQLEMERRYRLMSLTKTRNLVDFNQKMEETNELSKLIARYRVVDNPIIDFEQISALFQPLPRIVVIVSELKELMLDGTLLNEKMIINIAQKACAAGIHLILSTNYSSVDVITELIRANIPTRLSFEVNTKSDSRTILDSLGAELLTDEDMLFLPSGNDESKYLQPIFATQFEINQACEKWQLDERQNYVVTQSQEINELIESYMQEIPMRFYDPSQPDPLYDEVVRFIREGGKVSASSIQRKFSIGYNRAARLIDRMEAQGIVSSVDKSGRRVILQMLTNFERKN
;
A
#
# COMPACT_ATOMS: atom_id res chain seq x y z
N MET A 1 34.34 23.42 26.60
CA MET A 1 33.03 23.81 26.06
C MET A 1 33.11 24.90 25.01
N ASP A 2 34.29 25.39 24.68
CA ASP A 2 34.43 26.55 23.82
C ASP A 2 35.10 26.13 22.52
N ASN A 3 34.37 26.01 21.45
CA ASN A 3 34.78 26.07 20.03
C ASN A 3 34.05 25.16 19.04
N LEU A 4 32.91 24.57 19.41
CA LEU A 4 32.07 23.85 18.41
C LEU A 4 30.71 24.53 18.17
N MET A 5 30.42 25.62 18.88
CA MET A 5 29.09 26.22 18.94
C MET A 5 28.93 27.58 18.19
N THR A 6 29.97 28.10 17.60
CA THR A 6 29.87 29.37 16.85
C THR A 6 30.30 29.14 15.41
N ASN A 7 29.32 29.22 14.48
CA ASN A 7 29.48 29.28 13.04
C ASN A 7 29.47 27.97 12.25
N TYR A 8 28.44 27.11 12.43
CA TYR A 8 28.09 26.14 11.39
C TYR A 8 26.79 26.53 10.69
N TYR A 9 26.77 27.72 10.09
CA TYR A 9 25.99 27.93 8.88
C TYR A 9 27.00 27.92 7.73
N PRO A 10 27.11 26.83 6.98
CA PRO A 10 27.96 26.86 5.79
C PRO A 10 27.38 27.90 4.85
N LYS A 11 28.19 28.85 4.43
CA LYS A 11 27.94 29.67 3.24
C LYS A 11 28.08 28.75 2.02
N THR A 12 27.13 27.83 1.85
CA THR A 12 27.07 26.94 0.69
C THR A 12 25.70 27.14 0.07
N ASP A 13 25.66 27.20 -1.25
CA ASP A 13 24.46 27.31 -2.08
C ASP A 13 23.60 26.03 -2.04
N LEU A 14 23.76 25.16 -1.03
CA LEU A 14 23.03 23.91 -0.84
C LEU A 14 22.08 24.04 0.35
N PRO A 15 20.84 23.52 0.26
CA PRO A 15 19.91 23.54 1.37
C PRO A 15 20.47 22.75 2.57
N VAL A 16 20.31 23.29 3.78
CA VAL A 16 20.62 22.57 5.03
C VAL A 16 19.49 21.60 5.37
N THR A 17 19.79 20.51 6.10
CA THR A 17 18.74 19.56 6.47
C THR A 17 17.76 20.15 7.45
N ALA A 18 18.24 20.87 8.48
CA ALA A 18 17.43 21.46 9.53
C ALA A 18 17.89 22.87 9.91
N ILE A 19 16.93 23.73 10.26
CA ILE A 19 17.17 25.10 10.73
C ILE A 19 16.29 25.41 11.95
N LEU A 20 16.84 26.12 12.93
CA LEU A 20 16.11 26.56 14.12
C LEU A 20 15.67 28.02 13.98
N TYR A 21 14.39 28.30 14.22
CA TYR A 21 13.85 29.65 14.30
C TYR A 21 14.45 30.42 15.48
N GLN A 22 14.97 31.60 15.19
CA GLN A 22 15.42 32.54 16.21
C GLN A 22 14.77 33.89 15.94
N GLN A 23 14.20 34.47 16.98
CA GLN A 23 13.57 35.78 16.90
C GLN A 23 14.60 36.81 16.41
N ASP A 24 14.20 37.68 15.48
CA ASP A 24 15.05 38.72 14.86
C ASP A 24 16.16 38.23 13.91
N SER A 25 16.18 36.93 13.55
CA SER A 25 17.08 36.41 12.54
C SER A 25 16.56 36.64 11.12
N ASN A 26 17.47 36.91 10.18
CA ASN A 26 17.13 37.00 8.77
C ASN A 26 17.44 35.66 8.06
N PHE A 27 16.42 35.04 7.54
CA PHE A 27 16.53 33.75 6.87
C PHE A 27 16.50 33.87 5.33
N ASN A 28 16.62 35.08 4.76
CA ASN A 28 16.60 35.28 3.33
C ASN A 28 17.75 34.53 2.61
N GLY A 29 17.36 33.66 1.66
CA GLY A 29 18.30 32.83 0.89
C GLY A 29 18.81 31.59 1.62
N VAL A 30 18.19 31.22 2.75
CA VAL A 30 18.44 29.96 3.43
C VAL A 30 17.31 28.97 3.05
N GLU A 31 17.67 27.80 2.52
CA GLU A 31 16.75 26.71 2.25
C GLU A 31 17.01 25.58 3.23
N ALA A 32 15.93 25.00 3.79
CA ALA A 32 16.02 23.88 4.72
C ALA A 32 14.87 22.88 4.51
N HIS A 33 15.12 21.58 4.76
CA HIS A 33 14.09 20.58 4.70
C HIS A 33 13.20 20.56 5.95
N PHE A 34 13.78 20.85 7.12
CA PHE A 34 13.06 20.90 8.40
C PHE A 34 13.25 22.26 9.06
N ALA A 35 12.14 22.89 9.44
CA ALA A 35 12.12 24.12 10.23
C ALA A 35 11.78 23.77 11.69
N PHE A 36 12.62 24.15 12.63
CA PHE A 36 12.43 23.89 14.06
C PHE A 36 12.15 25.20 14.80
N PHE A 37 11.38 25.11 15.89
CA PHE A 37 11.20 26.20 16.85
C PHE A 37 11.01 25.64 18.26
N THR A 38 11.37 26.42 19.29
CA THR A 38 11.18 26.04 20.69
C THR A 38 9.81 26.51 21.18
N VAL A 39 8.98 25.60 21.68
CA VAL A 39 7.57 25.85 22.03
C VAL A 39 7.39 26.89 23.15
N ASN A 40 8.31 26.96 24.11
CA ASN A 40 8.22 27.86 25.26
C ASN A 40 8.51 29.35 24.96
N ALA A 41 8.64 29.74 23.73
CA ALA A 41 9.12 31.08 23.35
C ALA A 41 8.01 32.11 23.04
N HIS A 42 6.74 31.81 23.20
CA HIS A 42 5.59 32.68 22.90
C HIS A 42 5.62 33.29 21.50
N PHE A 43 5.83 32.47 20.49
CA PHE A 43 5.84 32.93 19.11
C PHE A 43 4.42 33.10 18.56
N ASP A 44 4.27 34.10 17.68
CA ASP A 44 3.09 34.28 16.88
C ASP A 44 3.01 33.15 15.83
N SER A 45 1.86 32.48 15.77
CA SER A 45 1.63 31.38 14.83
C SER A 45 1.80 31.78 13.36
N GLU A 46 1.45 33.02 13.01
CA GLU A 46 1.63 33.54 11.65
C GLU A 46 3.13 33.64 11.31
N LYS A 47 3.95 34.11 12.23
CA LYS A 47 5.40 34.22 12.02
C LYS A 47 6.09 32.87 11.85
N LEU A 48 5.62 31.83 12.52
CA LEU A 48 6.16 30.48 12.37
C LEU A 48 5.81 29.88 11.01
N LEU A 49 4.61 30.12 10.51
CA LEU A 49 4.21 29.71 9.17
C LEU A 49 4.94 30.48 8.08
N ASP A 50 5.13 31.80 8.26
CA ASP A 50 5.94 32.62 7.36
C ASP A 50 7.40 32.13 7.33
N PHE A 51 7.97 31.80 8.48
CA PHE A 51 9.31 31.22 8.57
C PHE A 51 9.41 29.91 7.80
N LYS A 52 8.46 28.96 8.00
CA LYS A 52 8.42 27.71 7.25
C LYS A 52 8.43 27.97 5.74
N GLN A 53 7.59 28.90 5.28
CA GLN A 53 7.50 29.28 3.87
C GLN A 53 8.79 29.93 3.36
N GLN A 54 9.39 30.84 4.14
CA GLN A 54 10.59 31.58 3.77
C GLN A 54 11.80 30.66 3.55
N VAL A 55 11.93 29.60 4.37
CA VAL A 55 13.02 28.62 4.24
C VAL A 55 12.66 27.42 3.35
N GLY A 56 11.46 27.37 2.80
CA GLY A 56 10.99 26.27 1.93
C GLY A 56 10.88 24.92 2.63
N ALA A 57 10.69 24.90 3.96
CA ALA A 57 10.73 23.67 4.73
C ALA A 57 9.49 22.79 4.50
N GLU A 58 9.70 21.48 4.36
CA GLU A 58 8.64 20.48 4.24
C GLU A 58 7.87 20.32 5.54
N LEU A 59 8.57 20.33 6.69
CA LEU A 59 8.00 20.17 8.02
C LEU A 59 8.40 21.29 8.95
N LEU A 60 7.42 21.75 9.76
CA LEU A 60 7.61 22.61 10.91
C LEU A 60 7.55 21.78 12.19
N VAL A 61 8.64 21.71 12.95
CA VAL A 61 8.80 20.85 14.12
C VAL A 61 8.92 21.69 15.39
N GLY A 62 7.99 21.50 16.31
CA GLY A 62 8.03 22.14 17.64
C GLY A 62 8.92 21.37 18.61
N ILE A 63 9.93 22.00 19.20
CA ILE A 63 10.77 21.43 20.26
C ILE A 63 10.10 21.66 21.60
N VAL A 64 9.82 20.59 22.33
CA VAL A 64 9.18 20.59 23.65
C VAL A 64 10.15 20.04 24.68
N THR A 65 10.32 20.77 25.77
CA THR A 65 11.23 20.38 26.86
C THR A 65 10.48 20.03 28.15
N ASN A 66 9.22 20.49 28.28
CA ASN A 66 8.39 20.24 29.44
C ASN A 66 6.96 19.87 29.00
N LYS A 67 6.28 19.02 29.78
CA LYS A 67 4.88 18.61 29.52
C LYS A 67 3.91 19.80 29.52
N ASP A 68 4.16 20.79 30.34
CA ASP A 68 3.33 21.99 30.44
C ASP A 68 3.36 22.85 29.16
N ASP A 69 4.45 22.75 28.39
CA ASP A 69 4.61 23.46 27.12
C ASP A 69 3.62 22.96 26.05
N MET A 70 3.08 21.73 26.18
CA MET A 70 2.11 21.17 25.27
C MET A 70 0.75 21.90 25.25
N SER A 71 0.48 22.74 26.22
CA SER A 71 -0.71 23.61 26.28
C SER A 71 -0.56 24.89 25.44
N ASP A 72 0.63 25.21 24.97
CA ASP A 72 0.91 26.39 24.16
C ASP A 72 0.25 26.30 22.78
N ASP A 73 -0.32 27.40 22.32
CA ASP A 73 -0.97 27.47 20.99
C ASP A 73 0.01 27.26 19.83
N SER A 74 1.30 27.53 20.04
CA SER A 74 2.35 27.26 19.04
C SER A 74 2.49 25.77 18.71
N VAL A 75 2.18 24.87 19.65
CA VAL A 75 2.16 23.41 19.39
C VAL A 75 1.13 23.04 18.33
N LYS A 76 0.02 23.78 18.22
CA LYS A 76 -1.04 23.51 17.25
C LYS A 76 -0.63 23.82 15.82
N VAL A 77 0.38 24.67 15.64
CA VAL A 77 0.91 25.08 14.33
C VAL A 77 2.00 24.13 13.85
N ALA A 78 2.64 23.41 14.76
CA ALA A 78 3.68 22.44 14.42
C ALA A 78 3.10 21.22 13.69
N ASP A 79 3.71 20.85 12.56
CA ASP A 79 3.39 19.59 11.86
C ASP A 79 3.76 18.39 12.73
N LYS A 80 4.89 18.51 13.46
CA LYS A 80 5.47 17.45 14.31
C LYS A 80 5.99 18.01 15.60
N ILE A 81 6.15 17.14 16.63
CA ILE A 81 6.76 17.48 17.91
C ILE A 81 8.05 16.69 18.12
N MET A 82 9.05 17.35 18.63
CA MET A 82 10.31 16.76 19.07
C MET A 82 10.54 17.03 20.55
N TRP A 83 10.47 15.99 21.38
CA TRP A 83 10.84 16.07 22.78
C TRP A 83 12.35 16.07 22.93
N CYS A 84 12.88 16.89 23.85
CA CYS A 84 14.30 16.96 24.12
C CYS A 84 14.54 17.42 25.56
N GLU A 85 15.65 16.99 26.17
CA GLU A 85 16.07 17.54 27.44
C GLU A 85 16.44 19.02 27.26
N PRO A 86 16.21 19.91 28.26
CA PRO A 86 16.53 21.32 28.14
C PRO A 86 17.97 21.60 27.72
N ASP A 87 18.92 20.80 28.22
CA ASP A 87 20.35 20.92 27.92
C ASP A 87 20.72 20.47 26.50
N ASP A 88 19.82 19.75 25.82
CA ASP A 88 20.03 19.19 24.49
C ASP A 88 19.43 20.06 23.36
N VAL A 89 18.66 21.11 23.69
CA VAL A 89 17.98 21.98 22.69
C VAL A 89 18.96 22.58 21.70
N ASP A 90 20.06 23.16 22.20
CA ASP A 90 21.06 23.86 21.37
C ASP A 90 21.85 22.91 20.46
N ILE A 91 21.95 21.65 20.80
CA ILE A 91 22.69 20.64 20.02
C ILE A 91 21.79 19.85 19.05
N LEU A 92 20.47 19.88 19.22
CA LEU A 92 19.53 19.07 18.43
C LEU A 92 19.66 19.35 16.92
N VAL A 93 19.44 20.59 16.50
CA VAL A 93 19.49 20.98 15.08
C VAL A 93 20.90 20.81 14.47
N PRO A 94 21.98 21.25 15.12
CA PRO A 94 23.34 20.92 14.67
C PRO A 94 23.60 19.42 14.53
N THR A 95 23.04 18.60 15.44
CA THR A 95 23.18 17.14 15.37
C THR A 95 22.46 16.57 14.14
N ILE A 96 21.25 17.01 13.82
CA ILE A 96 20.53 16.56 12.61
C ILE A 96 21.38 16.88 11.35
N ASN A 97 21.90 18.11 11.24
CA ASN A 97 22.73 18.49 10.10
C ASN A 97 24.03 17.69 10.03
N HIS A 98 24.64 17.34 11.17
CA HIS A 98 25.82 16.49 11.21
C HIS A 98 25.52 15.05 10.81
N VAL A 99 24.43 14.48 11.34
CA VAL A 99 24.00 13.08 11.08
C VAL A 99 23.67 12.86 9.61
N THR A 100 23.14 13.88 8.93
CA THR A 100 22.77 13.82 7.51
C THR A 100 23.87 14.30 6.56
N SER A 101 25.06 14.65 7.08
CA SER A 101 26.20 15.10 6.29
C SER A 101 26.76 14.00 5.38
N ASP A 102 27.23 14.39 4.22
CA ASP A 102 27.88 13.49 3.25
C ASP A 102 29.23 12.93 3.74
N ASP A 103 29.82 13.52 4.79
CA ASP A 103 31.11 13.12 5.35
C ASP A 103 31.04 11.90 6.29
N ASN A 104 29.85 11.35 6.54
CA ASN A 104 29.66 10.21 7.44
C ASN A 104 30.07 8.88 6.80
N PHE A 105 30.72 8.01 7.57
CA PHE A 105 31.14 6.68 7.13
C PHE A 105 29.95 5.75 6.80
N ILE A 106 28.93 5.74 7.67
CA ILE A 106 27.61 5.19 7.36
C ILE A 106 26.62 6.35 7.44
N ARG A 107 26.04 6.68 6.31
CA ARG A 107 25.21 7.84 6.13
C ARG A 107 23.77 7.56 6.52
N ILE A 108 23.16 8.51 7.21
CA ILE A 108 21.72 8.67 7.36
C ILE A 108 21.27 9.76 6.40
N ASP A 109 20.27 9.49 5.58
CA ASP A 109 19.73 10.46 4.62
C ASP A 109 18.62 11.30 5.29
N LYS A 110 18.40 12.52 4.77
CA LYS A 110 17.24 13.33 5.14
C LYS A 110 15.92 12.58 4.93
N ASN A 111 15.85 11.70 3.91
CA ASN A 111 14.68 10.89 3.62
C ASN A 111 14.41 9.87 4.73
N ASP A 112 15.42 9.39 5.45
CA ASP A 112 15.22 8.52 6.62
C ASP A 112 14.47 9.25 7.73
N PHE A 113 14.80 10.55 7.95
CA PHE A 113 14.04 11.42 8.87
C PHE A 113 12.63 11.70 8.36
N LEU A 114 12.45 11.97 7.06
CA LEU A 114 11.14 12.17 6.47
C LEU A 114 10.27 10.92 6.64
N ILE A 115 10.79 9.74 6.32
CA ILE A 115 10.10 8.46 6.50
C ILE A 115 9.68 8.26 7.96
N CYS A 116 10.56 8.54 8.93
CA CYS A 116 10.22 8.45 10.34
C CYS A 116 9.15 9.47 10.74
N PHE A 117 9.30 10.73 10.35
CA PHE A 117 8.32 11.78 10.63
C PHE A 117 6.99 11.60 9.90
N GLU A 118 6.99 11.05 8.70
CA GLU A 118 5.75 10.78 7.98
C GLU A 118 4.91 9.72 8.67
N ASN A 119 5.55 8.69 9.24
CA ASN A 119 4.88 7.58 9.91
C ASN A 119 4.43 7.92 11.34
N THR A 120 5.00 8.95 11.96
CA THR A 120 4.78 9.32 13.35
C THR A 120 4.46 10.82 13.47
N ASN A 121 3.90 11.24 14.60
CA ASN A 121 3.63 12.67 14.84
C ASN A 121 4.49 13.25 15.95
N THR A 122 5.24 12.40 16.66
CA THR A 122 6.05 12.77 17.81
C THR A 122 7.39 12.05 17.73
N ALA A 123 8.44 12.72 18.15
CA ALA A 123 9.78 12.15 18.25
C ALA A 123 10.43 12.59 19.56
N ARG A 124 11.49 11.92 19.97
CA ARG A 124 12.36 12.30 21.07
C ARG A 124 13.80 12.27 20.63
N PHE A 125 14.52 13.31 20.94
CA PHE A 125 15.97 13.38 20.80
C PHE A 125 16.64 12.98 22.11
N ILE A 126 17.60 12.08 22.06
CA ILE A 126 18.37 11.58 23.18
C ILE A 126 19.84 11.65 22.82
N SER A 127 20.58 12.46 23.56
CA SER A 127 22.04 12.50 23.47
C SER A 127 22.68 11.69 24.60
N TYR A 128 23.73 10.96 24.29
CA TYR A 128 24.51 10.24 25.29
C TYR A 128 25.99 10.24 24.92
N ARG A 129 26.85 10.45 25.92
CA ARG A 129 28.29 10.50 25.77
C ARG A 129 28.94 9.40 26.60
N THR A 130 29.84 8.64 25.97
CA THR A 130 30.64 7.60 26.60
C THR A 130 32.07 7.58 26.00
N THR A 131 32.86 6.58 26.32
CA THR A 131 34.15 6.32 25.69
C THR A 131 34.11 5.02 24.89
N ASN A 132 34.98 4.85 23.92
CA ASN A 132 35.03 3.64 23.05
C ASN A 132 35.24 2.33 23.84
N ASP A 133 35.72 2.40 25.08
CA ASP A 133 36.01 1.24 25.93
C ASP A 133 34.88 0.92 26.93
N ASN A 134 33.87 1.80 27.08
CA ASN A 134 32.87 1.69 28.15
C ASN A 134 31.46 1.44 27.64
N PHE A 135 31.25 0.34 26.90
CA PHE A 135 29.94 -0.09 26.44
C PHE A 135 29.29 -1.19 27.31
N ASN A 136 29.91 -1.52 28.45
CA ASN A 136 29.37 -2.58 29.32
C ASN A 136 28.28 -2.10 30.28
N ASP A 137 28.22 -0.80 30.57
CA ASP A 137 27.16 -0.19 31.39
C ASP A 137 26.50 0.98 30.67
N LEU A 138 25.50 0.67 29.88
CA LEU A 138 24.63 1.65 29.19
C LEU A 138 23.30 1.86 29.93
N SER A 139 23.22 1.53 31.21
CA SER A 139 22.02 1.69 32.03
C SER A 139 21.52 3.14 32.07
N ARG A 140 22.43 4.11 32.15
CA ARG A 140 22.09 5.54 32.09
C ARG A 140 21.52 5.97 30.73
N TYR A 141 22.02 5.39 29.65
CA TYR A 141 21.50 5.63 28.31
C TYR A 141 20.10 5.00 28.16
N ALA A 142 19.92 3.75 28.57
CA ALA A 142 18.63 3.08 28.58
C ALA A 142 17.57 3.83 29.43
N ASN A 143 17.98 4.35 30.59
CA ASN A 143 17.09 5.13 31.44
C ASN A 143 16.58 6.42 30.79
N LYS A 144 17.35 7.03 29.87
CA LYS A 144 16.90 8.20 29.12
C LYS A 144 15.69 7.88 28.22
N PHE A 145 15.46 6.63 27.83
CA PHE A 145 14.25 6.21 27.10
C PHE A 145 13.02 6.06 27.98
N GLN A 146 13.19 5.88 29.30
CA GLN A 146 12.10 5.67 30.26
C GLN A 146 11.42 6.97 30.70
N VAL A 147 12.08 8.12 30.61
CA VAL A 147 11.75 9.39 31.34
C VAL A 147 10.63 10.22 30.69
N VAL A 148 9.85 9.70 29.76
CA VAL A 148 8.54 10.30 29.45
C VAL A 148 7.49 9.55 30.28
N ALA A 149 7.49 9.77 31.58
CA ALA A 149 7.00 8.87 32.62
C ALA A 149 5.51 8.52 32.61
N ASP A 150 4.65 9.17 31.86
CA ASP A 150 3.23 8.82 31.72
C ASP A 150 2.87 8.38 30.30
N LEU A 151 3.80 8.50 29.36
CA LEU A 151 3.72 8.02 27.99
C LEU A 151 4.80 6.94 27.88
N SER A 152 4.44 5.66 28.00
CA SER A 152 5.35 4.54 27.66
C SER A 152 5.06 4.11 26.22
N PRO A 153 5.33 4.95 25.19
CA PRO A 153 5.11 4.55 23.82
C PRO A 153 6.14 3.48 23.48
N LYS A 154 5.71 2.46 22.79
CA LYS A 154 6.66 1.66 22.02
C LYS A 154 7.06 2.49 20.80
N TYR A 155 8.34 2.74 20.64
CA TYR A 155 8.85 3.50 19.50
C TYR A 155 8.65 2.70 18.21
N GLU A 156 8.11 3.38 17.20
CA GLU A 156 7.81 2.79 15.89
C GLU A 156 8.99 2.91 14.92
N ALA A 157 9.88 3.89 15.14
CA ALA A 157 11.13 4.03 14.41
C ALA A 157 12.24 4.62 15.28
N LEU A 158 13.48 4.29 14.95
CA LEU A 158 14.69 4.86 15.57
C LEU A 158 15.67 5.29 14.48
N ILE A 159 16.26 6.47 14.67
CA ILE A 159 17.48 6.87 13.97
C ILE A 159 18.57 6.97 15.02
N MET A 160 19.65 6.21 14.87
CA MET A 160 20.78 6.21 15.76
C MET A 160 22.05 6.55 15.01
N HIS A 161 22.75 7.56 15.47
CA HIS A 161 24.06 7.93 14.95
C HIS A 161 25.13 7.83 16.04
N ILE A 162 26.24 7.19 15.70
CA ILE A 162 27.39 7.00 16.58
C ILE A 162 28.56 7.82 16.02
N SER A 163 29.01 8.83 16.75
CA SER A 163 30.21 9.59 16.45
C SER A 163 31.33 9.07 17.34
N ALA A 164 32.31 8.41 16.74
CA ALA A 164 33.38 7.69 17.44
C ALA A 164 34.76 8.05 16.87
N THR A 165 35.81 7.45 17.41
CA THR A 165 37.16 7.52 16.87
C THR A 165 37.41 6.38 15.88
N ASP A 166 38.47 6.49 15.07
CA ASP A 166 38.80 5.54 13.99
C ASP A 166 39.00 4.08 14.45
N ASN A 167 39.24 3.87 15.74
CA ASN A 167 39.41 2.54 16.34
C ASN A 167 38.11 1.97 16.96
N PHE A 168 36.95 2.48 16.58
CA PHE A 168 35.65 1.98 17.05
C PHE A 168 35.43 0.55 16.57
N ASP A 169 35.12 -0.34 17.53
CA ASP A 169 34.75 -1.73 17.24
C ASP A 169 33.26 -1.81 16.91
N PHE A 170 32.94 -2.20 15.67
CA PHE A 170 31.56 -2.38 15.19
C PHE A 170 30.76 -3.42 15.98
N GLY A 171 31.42 -4.38 16.67
CA GLY A 171 30.77 -5.29 17.60
C GLY A 171 30.09 -4.59 18.79
N ASN A 172 30.47 -3.33 19.08
CA ASN A 172 29.82 -2.53 20.11
C ASN A 172 28.47 -1.94 19.69
N GLN A 173 28.16 -1.89 18.39
CA GLN A 173 26.85 -1.43 17.90
C GLN A 173 25.72 -2.26 18.51
N GLU A 174 25.86 -3.58 18.58
CA GLU A 174 24.86 -4.46 19.21
C GLU A 174 24.71 -4.17 20.71
N LYS A 175 25.81 -3.87 21.41
CA LYS A 175 25.76 -3.50 22.84
C LYS A 175 25.01 -2.18 23.06
N ILE A 176 25.16 -1.23 22.13
CA ILE A 176 24.48 0.09 22.19
C ILE A 176 22.99 -0.06 21.88
N SER A 177 22.61 -0.90 20.91
CA SER A 177 21.21 -1.07 20.51
C SER A 177 20.40 -1.97 21.46
N LYS A 178 21.04 -2.96 22.07
CA LYS A 178 20.39 -3.95 22.92
C LYS A 178 19.56 -3.38 24.08
N PRO A 179 19.99 -2.35 24.83
CA PRO A 179 19.19 -1.74 25.88
C PRO A 179 17.89 -1.11 25.42
N MET A 180 17.79 -0.78 24.11
CA MET A 180 16.61 -0.12 23.52
C MET A 180 15.57 -1.11 23.01
N GLU A 181 15.93 -2.38 22.80
CA GLU A 181 15.03 -3.40 22.24
C GLU A 181 13.70 -3.53 23.01
N ILE A 182 13.70 -3.27 24.32
CA ILE A 182 12.49 -3.33 25.15
C ILE A 182 11.52 -2.17 24.90
N PHE A 183 12.00 -1.07 24.32
CA PHE A 183 11.21 0.13 24.04
C PHE A 183 10.71 0.21 22.60
N ILE A 184 11.14 -0.73 21.73
CA ILE A 184 10.85 -0.73 20.31
C ILE A 184 9.65 -1.63 20.03
N ALA A 185 8.74 -1.20 19.14
CA ALA A 185 7.64 -2.02 18.65
C ALA A 185 8.15 -3.14 17.74
N GLU A 186 7.40 -4.25 17.62
CA GLU A 186 7.84 -5.45 16.88
C GLU A 186 8.13 -5.21 15.38
N GLN A 187 7.55 -4.16 14.79
CA GLN A 187 7.67 -3.82 13.36
C GLN A 187 8.42 -2.52 13.11
N SER A 188 9.27 -2.10 14.03
CA SER A 188 9.95 -0.81 13.96
C SER A 188 11.07 -0.78 12.95
N SER A 189 11.23 0.36 12.28
CA SER A 189 12.38 0.66 11.42
C SER A 189 13.52 1.22 12.26
N ILE A 190 14.75 0.72 12.07
CA ILE A 190 15.94 1.24 12.75
C ILE A 190 16.98 1.61 11.70
N PHE A 191 17.37 2.88 11.70
CA PHE A 191 18.40 3.43 10.83
C PHE A 191 19.67 3.70 11.65
N TYR A 192 20.82 3.29 11.11
CA TYR A 192 22.11 3.48 11.76
C TYR A 192 23.02 4.35 10.93
N GLY A 193 23.68 5.32 11.58
CA GLY A 193 24.74 6.13 11.02
C GLY A 193 26.00 6.06 11.87
N ILE A 194 27.16 6.20 11.26
CA ILE A 194 28.45 6.22 11.97
C ILE A 194 29.35 7.27 11.34
N SER A 195 29.99 8.10 12.18
CA SER A 195 31.05 9.01 11.78
C SER A 195 32.29 8.83 12.66
N PHE A 196 33.47 9.07 12.08
CA PHE A 196 34.74 9.04 12.78
C PHE A 196 35.27 10.46 13.04
N THR A 197 34.47 11.26 13.75
CA THR A 197 34.77 12.67 14.03
C THR A 197 35.09 12.94 15.49
N ALA A 198 34.89 11.96 16.37
CA ALA A 198 35.19 12.10 17.79
C ALA A 198 36.70 12.11 18.07
N LYS A 199 37.08 12.86 19.12
CA LYS A 199 38.49 12.99 19.59
C LYS A 199 38.60 12.35 20.99
N ASP A 200 39.82 12.02 21.39
CA ASP A 200 40.14 11.63 22.79
C ASP A 200 39.36 10.42 23.31
N ASN A 201 39.31 9.31 22.54
CA ASN A 201 38.61 8.07 22.90
C ASN A 201 37.12 8.26 23.24
N ARG A 202 36.52 9.34 22.75
CA ARG A 202 35.13 9.73 22.98
C ARG A 202 34.19 9.02 22.02
N CYS A 203 33.02 8.67 22.50
CA CYS A 203 31.92 8.18 21.69
C CYS A 203 30.65 8.95 22.07
N ASP A 204 30.08 9.67 21.11
CA ASP A 204 28.81 10.37 21.25
C ASP A 204 27.72 9.60 20.49
N ILE A 205 26.62 9.33 21.16
CA ILE A 205 25.46 8.62 20.60
C ILE A 205 24.30 9.60 20.54
N ALA A 206 23.79 9.85 19.34
CA ALA A 206 22.58 10.61 19.09
C ALA A 206 21.47 9.67 18.65
N THR A 207 20.34 9.70 19.34
CA THR A 207 19.19 8.85 18.99
C THR A 207 17.94 9.70 18.85
N PHE A 208 17.24 9.51 17.76
CA PHE A 208 15.91 10.04 17.50
C PHE A 208 14.94 8.88 17.53
N ALA A 209 14.03 8.89 18.51
CA ALA A 209 13.04 7.86 18.72
C ALA A 209 11.65 8.41 18.38
N PHE A 210 10.92 7.74 17.49
CA PHE A 210 9.68 8.22 16.88
C PHE A 210 8.50 7.35 17.29
N TRP A 211 7.34 7.98 17.57
CA TRP A 211 6.07 7.28 17.86
C TRP A 211 4.86 8.12 17.47
N SER A 212 3.71 7.48 17.37
CA SER A 212 2.42 8.14 17.17
C SER A 212 1.78 8.43 18.53
N ASP A 213 1.56 9.71 18.82
CA ASP A 213 0.81 10.14 19.99
C ASP A 213 -0.67 10.32 19.60
N ASP A 214 -1.51 9.35 19.97
CA ASP A 214 -2.94 9.34 19.65
C ASP A 214 -3.74 10.41 20.43
N THR A 215 -3.15 11.05 21.45
CA THR A 215 -3.79 12.12 22.19
C THR A 215 -3.75 13.46 21.46
N ARG A 216 -2.88 13.61 20.45
CA ARG A 216 -2.83 14.80 19.60
C ARG A 216 -4.00 14.80 18.61
N PRO A 217 -4.61 15.98 18.37
CA PRO A 217 -5.55 16.11 17.26
C PRO A 217 -4.85 15.68 15.97
N LYS A 218 -5.45 14.73 15.25
CA LYS A 218 -4.94 14.30 13.95
C LYS A 218 -5.02 15.51 13.02
N VAL A 219 -3.86 16.12 12.73
CA VAL A 219 -3.80 17.28 11.82
C VAL A 219 -3.81 16.73 10.40
N LEU A 220 -4.95 16.85 9.76
CA LEU A 220 -5.12 16.61 8.34
C LEU A 220 -4.30 17.64 7.53
N PRO A 221 -3.71 17.27 6.39
CA PRO A 221 -3.20 18.26 5.43
C PRO A 221 -4.26 19.34 5.18
N THR A 222 -3.86 20.61 5.20
CA THR A 222 -4.81 21.76 5.16
C THR A 222 -5.78 21.67 3.97
N GLN A 223 -5.34 21.14 2.84
CA GLN A 223 -6.22 20.91 1.68
C GLN A 223 -7.28 19.85 1.98
N LEU A 224 -6.93 18.77 2.66
CA LEU A 224 -7.85 17.70 3.01
C LEU A 224 -8.81 18.14 4.14
N GLN A 225 -8.33 18.93 5.11
CA GLN A 225 -9.19 19.56 6.13
C GLN A 225 -10.26 20.47 5.52
N ASN A 226 -9.87 21.31 4.57
CA ASN A 226 -10.80 22.18 3.87
C ASN A 226 -11.83 21.38 3.06
N GLN A 227 -11.42 20.30 2.41
CA GLN A 227 -12.33 19.43 1.66
C GLN A 227 -13.29 18.66 2.59
N LEU A 228 -12.82 18.12 3.70
CA LEU A 228 -13.64 17.41 4.70
C LEU A 228 -14.61 18.33 5.46
N SER A 229 -14.19 19.54 5.82
CA SER A 229 -15.06 20.48 6.53
C SER A 229 -16.21 21.01 5.65
N LEU A 230 -15.98 21.08 4.34
CA LEU A 230 -16.95 21.54 3.35
C LEU A 230 -17.86 20.40 2.83
N ALA A 231 -17.45 19.14 2.97
CA ALA A 231 -18.18 17.97 2.44
C ALA A 231 -19.31 17.47 3.36
N LYS A 232 -19.51 18.02 4.56
CA LYS A 232 -20.48 17.54 5.56
C LYS A 232 -21.95 17.86 5.30
N GLU A 233 -22.29 18.50 4.20
CA GLU A 233 -23.71 18.66 3.83
C GLU A 233 -24.26 17.35 3.25
N PRO A 234 -25.38 16.82 3.78
CA PRO A 234 -25.99 15.62 3.23
C PRO A 234 -26.37 15.82 1.76
N LEU A 235 -25.97 14.88 0.92
CA LEU A 235 -26.36 14.84 -0.47
C LEU A 235 -27.76 14.22 -0.56
N ASP A 236 -28.79 15.04 -0.79
CA ASP A 236 -30.15 14.58 -1.01
C ASP A 236 -30.36 14.15 -2.49
N ILE A 237 -29.48 13.26 -2.96
CA ILE A 237 -29.43 12.77 -4.34
C ILE A 237 -29.31 11.24 -4.32
N THR A 238 -30.20 10.56 -5.06
CA THR A 238 -30.11 9.11 -5.24
C THR A 238 -29.18 8.77 -6.41
N LEU A 239 -28.56 7.59 -6.37
CA LEU A 239 -27.68 7.12 -7.45
C LEU A 239 -28.44 7.05 -8.80
N LEU A 240 -29.67 6.55 -8.80
CA LEU A 240 -30.49 6.46 -10.01
C LEU A 240 -30.83 7.83 -10.59
N SER A 241 -31.17 8.83 -9.76
CA SER A 241 -31.45 10.19 -10.23
C SER A 241 -30.20 10.82 -10.87
N LEU A 242 -29.04 10.52 -10.32
CA LEU A 242 -27.77 10.96 -10.86
C LEU A 242 -27.44 10.30 -12.20
N LEU A 243 -27.59 8.98 -12.30
CA LEU A 243 -27.34 8.25 -13.54
C LEU A 243 -28.35 8.59 -14.65
N ALA A 244 -29.58 9.01 -14.29
CA ALA A 244 -30.61 9.47 -15.22
C ALA A 244 -30.38 10.92 -15.69
N SER A 245 -29.67 11.74 -14.90
CA SER A 245 -29.36 13.13 -15.31
C SER A 245 -28.40 13.09 -16.50
N LYS A 246 -28.62 13.93 -17.52
CA LYS A 246 -27.74 14.02 -18.70
C LYS A 246 -26.31 14.33 -18.25
N GLN A 247 -25.49 13.30 -18.24
CA GLN A 247 -24.06 13.45 -17.99
C GLN A 247 -23.41 14.21 -19.14
N PRO A 248 -22.37 15.01 -18.87
CA PRO A 248 -21.62 15.66 -19.94
C PRO A 248 -21.05 14.55 -20.84
N THR A 249 -21.51 14.53 -22.10
CA THR A 249 -21.05 13.68 -23.21
C THR A 249 -20.26 12.43 -22.77
N ILE A 250 -20.97 11.43 -22.25
CA ILE A 250 -20.40 10.10 -22.09
C ILE A 250 -20.14 9.61 -23.51
N ASP A 251 -18.87 9.49 -23.85
CA ASP A 251 -18.46 8.82 -25.08
C ASP A 251 -18.95 7.36 -24.98
N ASN A 252 -19.92 6.98 -25.81
CA ASN A 252 -20.43 5.59 -25.89
C ASN A 252 -19.33 4.53 -26.16
N LYS A 253 -18.13 4.99 -26.47
CA LYS A 253 -16.94 4.16 -26.71
C LYS A 253 -16.17 3.83 -25.42
N ALA A 254 -16.55 4.36 -24.27
CA ALA A 254 -15.86 4.15 -22.99
C ALA A 254 -16.83 3.69 -21.89
N ILE A 255 -16.33 2.96 -20.88
CA ILE A 255 -17.08 2.65 -19.65
C ILE A 255 -16.78 3.74 -18.61
N HIS A 256 -17.80 4.44 -18.16
CA HIS A 256 -17.74 5.44 -17.12
C HIS A 256 -18.43 4.92 -15.86
N LEU A 257 -17.68 4.79 -14.77
CA LEU A 257 -18.18 4.36 -13.46
C LEU A 257 -18.27 5.57 -12.55
N PHE A 258 -19.43 5.75 -11.91
CA PHE A 258 -19.56 6.79 -10.90
C PHE A 258 -18.74 6.43 -9.67
N MET A 259 -17.86 7.34 -9.24
CA MET A 259 -16.97 7.15 -8.10
C MET A 259 -17.43 7.91 -6.86
N GLY A 260 -18.09 9.05 -6.99
CA GLY A 260 -18.51 9.90 -5.89
C GLY A 260 -18.55 11.37 -6.28
N TYR A 261 -18.80 12.23 -5.29
CA TYR A 261 -18.78 13.67 -5.43
C TYR A 261 -17.52 14.29 -4.86
N GLN A 262 -16.88 15.15 -5.63
CA GLN A 262 -15.87 16.09 -5.16
C GLN A 262 -16.55 17.43 -4.81
N TYR A 263 -16.18 18.06 -3.68
CA TYR A 263 -16.66 19.41 -3.38
C TYR A 263 -16.24 20.41 -4.47
N PRO A 264 -17.08 21.35 -4.91
CA PRO A 264 -18.44 21.71 -4.51
C PRO A 264 -19.57 21.01 -5.29
N LYS A 265 -19.79 19.73 -5.11
CA LYS A 265 -20.83 18.90 -5.77
C LYS A 265 -20.54 18.58 -7.24
N GLN A 266 -19.29 18.28 -7.56
CA GLN A 266 -18.89 17.78 -8.89
C GLN A 266 -18.86 16.25 -8.88
N ALA A 267 -19.70 15.62 -9.70
CA ALA A 267 -19.67 14.17 -9.89
C ALA A 267 -18.36 13.72 -10.55
N THR A 268 -17.71 12.72 -9.95
CA THR A 268 -16.46 12.15 -10.44
C THR A 268 -16.73 10.78 -11.04
N TYR A 269 -16.23 10.56 -12.24
CA TYR A 269 -16.36 9.30 -12.98
C TYR A 269 -14.99 8.71 -13.30
N LEU A 270 -14.86 7.40 -13.13
CA LEU A 270 -13.73 6.62 -13.61
C LEU A 270 -14.01 6.16 -15.05
N ASN A 271 -13.15 6.55 -15.97
CA ASN A 271 -13.17 6.05 -17.35
C ASN A 271 -12.23 4.85 -17.47
N LEU A 272 -12.78 3.63 -17.53
CA LEU A 272 -12.01 2.39 -17.62
C LEU A 272 -11.20 2.26 -18.92
N THR A 273 -11.47 3.06 -19.96
CA THR A 273 -10.66 3.06 -21.16
C THR A 273 -9.33 3.80 -20.95
N LYS A 274 -9.32 4.82 -20.08
CA LYS A 274 -8.12 5.61 -19.76
C LYS A 274 -7.41 5.12 -18.50
N ALA A 275 -8.16 4.61 -17.54
CA ALA A 275 -7.68 4.05 -16.28
C ALA A 275 -8.23 2.62 -16.15
N PRO A 276 -7.54 1.64 -16.75
CA PRO A 276 -8.14 0.35 -17.12
C PRO A 276 -8.50 -0.56 -15.96
N HIS A 277 -7.95 -0.33 -14.78
CA HIS A 277 -8.13 -1.18 -13.62
C HIS A 277 -8.34 -0.32 -12.38
N LEU A 278 -9.02 -0.89 -11.36
CA LEU A 278 -9.28 -0.23 -10.09
C LEU A 278 -8.94 -1.18 -8.95
N LEU A 279 -8.16 -0.71 -8.00
CA LEU A 279 -7.94 -1.34 -6.69
C LEU A 279 -8.71 -0.55 -5.63
N MET A 280 -9.55 -1.24 -4.86
CA MET A 280 -10.29 -0.66 -3.73
C MET A 280 -9.91 -1.37 -2.44
N ALA A 281 -9.64 -0.60 -1.38
CA ALA A 281 -9.36 -1.18 -0.08
C ALA A 281 -9.86 -0.30 1.07
N GLY A 282 -10.02 -0.89 2.26
CA GLY A 282 -10.44 -0.21 3.48
C GLY A 282 -10.70 -1.22 4.60
N ARG A 283 -10.83 -0.75 5.83
CA ARG A 283 -11.06 -1.65 6.99
C ARG A 283 -12.45 -2.28 7.03
N SER A 284 -13.47 -1.59 6.48
CA SER A 284 -14.85 -2.02 6.53
C SER A 284 -15.24 -2.83 5.29
N LYS A 285 -15.48 -4.13 5.46
CA LYS A 285 -16.03 -4.98 4.39
C LYS A 285 -17.39 -4.48 3.90
N GLU A 286 -18.22 -3.96 4.81
CA GLU A 286 -19.56 -3.45 4.49
C GLU A 286 -19.47 -2.26 3.54
N THR A 287 -18.61 -1.29 3.84
CA THR A 287 -18.42 -0.08 3.01
C THR A 287 -17.89 -0.43 1.62
N ILE A 288 -16.92 -1.34 1.54
CA ILE A 288 -16.41 -1.85 0.25
C ILE A 288 -17.54 -2.54 -0.54
N THR A 289 -18.36 -3.37 0.12
CA THR A 289 -19.50 -4.05 -0.50
C THR A 289 -20.52 -3.05 -1.05
N LYS A 290 -20.89 -2.01 -0.29
CA LYS A 290 -21.76 -0.92 -0.75
C LYS A 290 -21.22 -0.24 -2.01
N MET A 291 -19.90 -0.01 -2.06
CA MET A 291 -19.26 0.56 -3.26
C MET A 291 -19.29 -0.39 -4.45
N LEU A 292 -19.04 -1.69 -4.24
CA LEU A 292 -19.18 -2.68 -5.31
C LEU A 292 -20.59 -2.69 -5.90
N HIS A 293 -21.64 -2.64 -5.06
CA HIS A 293 -23.02 -2.52 -5.52
C HIS A 293 -23.24 -1.22 -6.29
N THR A 294 -22.67 -0.11 -5.86
CA THR A 294 -22.74 1.17 -6.57
C THR A 294 -22.15 1.09 -7.97
N LEU A 295 -20.98 0.45 -8.10
CA LEU A 295 -20.34 0.23 -9.40
C LEU A 295 -21.18 -0.72 -10.28
N MET A 296 -21.76 -1.79 -9.71
CA MET A 296 -22.64 -2.71 -10.42
C MET A 296 -23.91 -1.99 -10.94
N VAL A 297 -24.59 -1.24 -10.09
CA VAL A 297 -25.76 -0.44 -10.51
C VAL A 297 -25.36 0.57 -11.59
N SER A 298 -24.21 1.23 -11.44
CA SER A 298 -23.68 2.15 -12.46
C SER A 298 -23.49 1.47 -13.83
N ILE A 299 -22.97 0.23 -13.85
CA ILE A 299 -22.82 -0.54 -15.10
C ILE A 299 -24.19 -0.93 -15.66
N LEU A 300 -25.05 -1.57 -14.86
CA LEU A 300 -26.33 -2.11 -15.31
C LEU A 300 -27.30 -1.05 -15.80
N MET A 301 -27.26 0.14 -15.22
CA MET A 301 -28.13 1.23 -15.64
C MET A 301 -27.70 1.89 -16.95
N GLN A 302 -26.41 1.85 -17.29
CA GLN A 302 -25.83 2.58 -18.42
C GLN A 302 -25.51 1.72 -19.64
N TYR A 303 -25.17 0.43 -19.46
CA TYR A 303 -24.66 -0.42 -20.53
C TYR A 303 -25.48 -1.69 -20.69
N ASN A 304 -25.68 -2.13 -21.92
CA ASN A 304 -26.31 -3.41 -22.26
C ASN A 304 -25.27 -4.55 -22.35
N PRO A 305 -25.70 -5.82 -22.43
CA PRO A 305 -24.80 -6.98 -22.49
C PRO A 305 -23.91 -7.04 -23.75
N GLU A 306 -24.27 -6.34 -24.83
CA GLU A 306 -23.46 -6.25 -26.06
C GLU A 306 -22.32 -5.24 -25.88
N GLN A 307 -22.47 -4.29 -24.96
CA GLN A 307 -21.46 -3.29 -24.64
C GLN A 307 -20.53 -3.72 -23.52
N VAL A 308 -21.09 -4.34 -22.47
CA VAL A 308 -20.36 -4.75 -21.28
C VAL A 308 -20.76 -6.14 -20.82
N ARG A 309 -19.81 -7.02 -20.64
CA ARG A 309 -19.98 -8.33 -20.00
C ARG A 309 -19.25 -8.35 -18.67
N LEU A 310 -19.75 -9.14 -17.74
CA LEU A 310 -19.28 -9.21 -16.36
C LEU A 310 -18.77 -10.60 -16.02
N MET A 311 -17.64 -10.64 -15.31
CA MET A 311 -17.16 -11.82 -14.60
C MET A 311 -17.06 -11.46 -13.13
N LEU A 312 -17.85 -12.14 -12.30
CA LEU A 312 -17.94 -11.88 -10.86
C LEU A 312 -17.29 -13.02 -10.09
N ILE A 313 -16.21 -12.70 -9.34
CA ILE A 313 -15.50 -13.64 -8.47
C ILE A 313 -15.80 -13.23 -7.04
N ASP A 314 -16.55 -14.09 -6.34
CA ASP A 314 -17.08 -13.79 -5.02
C ASP A 314 -16.22 -14.41 -3.89
N SER A 315 -16.41 -13.89 -2.70
CA SER A 315 -15.79 -14.36 -1.47
C SER A 315 -16.61 -15.49 -0.81
N GLU A 316 -16.09 -16.09 0.27
CA GLU A 316 -16.83 -17.06 1.09
C GLU A 316 -18.17 -16.51 1.61
N LYS A 317 -18.25 -15.20 1.84
CA LYS A 317 -19.51 -14.51 2.14
C LYS A 317 -20.00 -13.83 0.88
N PRO A 318 -21.06 -14.38 0.23
CA PRO A 318 -21.51 -13.92 -1.07
C PRO A 318 -21.91 -12.44 -1.06
N VAL A 319 -21.33 -11.67 -1.99
CA VAL A 319 -21.64 -10.26 -2.24
C VAL A 319 -22.57 -10.11 -3.44
N PHE A 320 -22.41 -10.98 -4.44
CA PHE A 320 -23.06 -10.84 -5.74
C PHE A 320 -24.31 -11.73 -5.93
N THR A 321 -24.96 -12.12 -4.85
CA THR A 321 -26.15 -13.01 -4.89
C THR A 321 -27.28 -12.42 -5.74
N ASP A 322 -27.50 -11.11 -5.67
CA ASP A 322 -28.58 -10.44 -6.40
C ASP A 322 -28.36 -10.39 -7.91
N TYR A 323 -27.14 -10.65 -8.38
CA TYR A 323 -26.74 -10.51 -9.78
C TYR A 323 -26.66 -11.83 -10.56
N GLN A 324 -27.02 -12.96 -9.98
CA GLN A 324 -26.80 -14.31 -10.55
C GLN A 324 -27.50 -14.55 -11.90
N ASN A 325 -28.59 -13.83 -12.20
CA ASN A 325 -29.43 -14.03 -13.38
C ASN A 325 -29.31 -12.93 -14.44
N LEU A 326 -28.16 -12.26 -14.50
CA LEU A 326 -27.99 -11.15 -15.43
C LEU A 326 -27.44 -11.63 -16.80
N PRO A 327 -27.99 -11.14 -17.92
CA PRO A 327 -27.47 -11.46 -19.27
C PRO A 327 -26.06 -10.92 -19.51
N HIS A 328 -25.59 -10.02 -18.66
CA HIS A 328 -24.21 -9.50 -18.68
C HIS A 328 -23.18 -10.54 -18.25
N LEU A 329 -23.55 -11.57 -17.51
CA LEU A 329 -22.61 -12.56 -17.00
C LEU A 329 -22.03 -13.42 -18.12
N ILE A 330 -20.72 -13.62 -18.13
CA ILE A 330 -20.02 -14.55 -19.01
C ILE A 330 -19.76 -15.90 -18.37
N ALA A 331 -19.86 -15.99 -17.04
CA ALA A 331 -19.77 -17.18 -16.23
C ALA A 331 -20.76 -17.07 -15.06
N PRO A 332 -21.19 -18.17 -14.42
CA PRO A 332 -21.88 -18.11 -13.14
C PRO A 332 -21.07 -17.27 -12.15
N VAL A 333 -21.74 -16.64 -11.18
CA VAL A 333 -21.02 -16.02 -10.06
C VAL A 333 -20.23 -17.13 -9.36
N ASN A 334 -18.92 -17.01 -9.38
CA ASN A 334 -18.01 -18.08 -8.95
C ASN A 334 -17.39 -17.77 -7.60
N ASP A 335 -17.18 -18.82 -6.82
CA ASP A 335 -16.35 -18.78 -5.63
C ASP A 335 -14.84 -18.78 -5.99
N ARG A 336 -14.00 -18.61 -4.98
CA ARG A 336 -12.54 -18.61 -5.12
C ARG A 336 -11.96 -19.86 -5.80
N LYS A 337 -12.64 -21.02 -5.72
CA LYS A 337 -12.13 -22.29 -6.27
C LYS A 337 -12.03 -22.28 -7.79
N ASN A 338 -12.91 -21.52 -8.43
CA ASN A 338 -12.93 -21.38 -9.89
C ASN A 338 -12.22 -20.13 -10.38
N ALA A 339 -11.66 -19.32 -9.47
CA ALA A 339 -11.03 -18.05 -9.81
C ALA A 339 -9.86 -18.19 -10.80
N ALA A 340 -8.98 -19.19 -10.60
CA ALA A 340 -7.86 -19.45 -11.51
C ALA A 340 -8.32 -19.77 -12.93
N GLN A 341 -9.39 -20.56 -13.07
CA GLN A 341 -9.98 -20.90 -14.38
C GLN A 341 -10.56 -19.66 -15.07
N ASN A 342 -11.23 -18.80 -14.32
CA ASN A 342 -11.78 -17.55 -14.84
C ASN A 342 -10.70 -16.57 -15.29
N LEU A 343 -9.64 -16.41 -14.50
CA LEU A 343 -8.49 -15.57 -14.85
C LEU A 343 -7.74 -16.14 -16.08
N ALA A 344 -7.57 -17.46 -16.16
CA ALA A 344 -6.97 -18.13 -17.33
C ALA A 344 -7.85 -17.91 -18.58
N TRP A 345 -9.17 -18.03 -18.46
CA TRP A 345 -10.07 -17.72 -19.56
C TRP A 345 -9.93 -16.27 -20.04
N CYS A 346 -9.81 -15.30 -19.11
CA CYS A 346 -9.59 -13.89 -19.47
C CYS A 346 -8.31 -13.70 -20.29
N GLN A 347 -7.25 -14.45 -19.99
CA GLN A 347 -6.00 -14.38 -20.74
C GLN A 347 -6.14 -14.97 -22.15
N LEU A 348 -6.77 -16.12 -22.27
CA LEU A 348 -7.04 -16.73 -23.59
C LEU A 348 -7.95 -15.84 -24.44
N GLU A 349 -8.97 -15.23 -23.85
CA GLU A 349 -9.84 -14.27 -24.52
C GLU A 349 -9.07 -13.00 -24.95
N MET A 350 -8.17 -12.50 -24.10
CA MET A 350 -7.27 -11.41 -24.43
C MET A 350 -6.44 -11.75 -25.69
N GLU A 351 -5.82 -12.92 -25.72
CA GLU A 351 -5.00 -13.37 -26.86
C GLU A 351 -5.85 -13.57 -28.12
N ARG A 352 -7.05 -14.13 -27.98
CA ARG A 352 -8.00 -14.25 -29.08
C ARG A 352 -8.33 -12.87 -29.67
N ARG A 353 -8.62 -11.88 -28.83
CA ARG A 353 -8.90 -10.50 -29.25
C ARG A 353 -7.70 -9.86 -29.94
N TYR A 354 -6.49 -10.07 -29.44
CA TYR A 354 -5.27 -9.58 -30.08
C TYR A 354 -5.05 -10.20 -31.46
N ARG A 355 -5.34 -11.49 -31.63
CA ARG A 355 -5.31 -12.13 -32.96
C ARG A 355 -6.30 -11.48 -33.93
N LEU A 356 -7.54 -11.25 -33.51
CA LEU A 356 -8.54 -10.55 -34.32
C LEU A 356 -8.12 -9.12 -34.68
N MET A 357 -7.60 -8.37 -33.71
CA MET A 357 -7.08 -7.01 -33.95
C MET A 357 -5.89 -7.01 -34.93
N SER A 358 -5.00 -7.99 -34.83
CA SER A 358 -3.89 -8.16 -35.77
C SER A 358 -4.40 -8.42 -37.19
N LEU A 359 -5.36 -9.32 -37.36
CA LEU A 359 -5.97 -9.63 -38.66
C LEU A 359 -6.68 -8.42 -39.28
N THR A 360 -7.33 -7.63 -38.45
CA THR A 360 -8.04 -6.42 -38.87
C THR A 360 -7.15 -5.19 -38.97
N LYS A 361 -5.87 -5.27 -38.54
CA LYS A 361 -4.91 -4.16 -38.48
C LYS A 361 -5.44 -3.00 -37.58
N THR A 362 -6.08 -3.33 -36.50
CA THR A 362 -6.53 -2.39 -35.46
C THR A 362 -5.64 -2.47 -34.24
N ARG A 363 -5.58 -1.40 -33.40
CA ARG A 363 -4.66 -1.32 -32.27
C ARG A 363 -5.32 -1.59 -30.91
N ASN A 364 -6.63 -1.41 -30.86
CA ASN A 364 -7.42 -1.56 -29.64
C ASN A 364 -8.86 -1.95 -29.99
N LEU A 365 -9.64 -2.29 -28.95
CA LEU A 365 -11.03 -2.72 -29.09
C LEU A 365 -11.94 -1.65 -29.74
N VAL A 366 -11.69 -0.36 -29.46
CA VAL A 366 -12.50 0.72 -30.02
C VAL A 366 -12.36 0.77 -31.53
N ASP A 367 -11.11 0.76 -32.03
CA ASP A 367 -10.82 0.75 -33.46
C ASP A 367 -11.35 -0.52 -34.13
N PHE A 368 -11.24 -1.67 -33.41
CA PHE A 368 -11.78 -2.93 -33.90
C PHE A 368 -13.31 -2.86 -34.07
N ASN A 369 -14.04 -2.46 -33.03
CA ASN A 369 -15.50 -2.37 -33.05
C ASN A 369 -15.99 -1.37 -34.11
N GLN A 370 -15.35 -0.21 -34.20
CA GLN A 370 -15.67 0.76 -35.25
C GLN A 370 -15.53 0.16 -36.64
N LYS A 371 -14.46 -0.60 -36.86
CA LYS A 371 -14.21 -1.28 -38.17
C LYS A 371 -15.24 -2.37 -38.44
N MET A 372 -15.74 -3.06 -37.43
CA MET A 372 -16.79 -4.10 -37.58
C MET A 372 -18.16 -3.49 -37.90
N GLU A 373 -18.43 -2.28 -37.46
CA GLU A 373 -19.65 -1.53 -37.80
C GLU A 373 -19.64 -1.03 -39.24
N GLU A 374 -18.46 -0.84 -39.84
CA GLU A 374 -18.26 -0.44 -41.24
C GLU A 374 -18.32 -1.65 -42.20
N THR A 375 -19.51 -2.12 -42.53
CA THR A 375 -19.82 -3.43 -43.16
C THR A 375 -19.16 -3.74 -44.50
N ASN A 376 -18.54 -2.79 -45.21
CA ASN A 376 -17.96 -3.02 -46.55
C ASN A 376 -16.62 -3.81 -46.56
N GLU A 377 -15.98 -4.02 -45.42
CA GLU A 377 -14.69 -4.73 -45.30
C GLU A 377 -14.82 -6.19 -44.82
N LEU A 378 -15.96 -6.60 -44.32
CA LEU A 378 -16.14 -7.92 -43.68
C LEU A 378 -15.80 -9.07 -44.63
N SER A 379 -16.26 -9.02 -45.90
CA SER A 379 -15.98 -10.05 -46.89
C SER A 379 -14.48 -10.19 -47.19
N LYS A 380 -13.74 -9.07 -47.20
CA LYS A 380 -12.29 -9.08 -47.43
C LYS A 380 -11.53 -9.64 -46.20
N LEU A 381 -12.03 -9.35 -44.98
CA LEU A 381 -11.47 -9.88 -43.75
C LEU A 381 -11.67 -11.38 -43.63
N ILE A 382 -12.87 -11.87 -43.95
CA ILE A 382 -13.19 -13.30 -43.99
C ILE A 382 -12.29 -14.04 -45.01
N ALA A 383 -12.13 -13.48 -46.21
CA ALA A 383 -11.23 -14.07 -47.23
C ALA A 383 -9.78 -14.14 -46.71
N ARG A 384 -9.29 -13.10 -45.98
CA ARG A 384 -7.95 -13.08 -45.41
C ARG A 384 -7.79 -14.11 -44.30
N TYR A 385 -8.79 -14.27 -43.42
CA TYR A 385 -8.78 -15.24 -42.36
C TYR A 385 -8.70 -16.67 -42.87
N ARG A 386 -9.49 -17.00 -43.91
CA ARG A 386 -9.47 -18.32 -44.55
C ARG A 386 -8.09 -18.71 -45.10
N VAL A 387 -7.31 -17.73 -45.58
CA VAL A 387 -5.96 -17.99 -46.12
C VAL A 387 -4.92 -18.23 -45.04
N VAL A 388 -5.09 -17.60 -43.85
CA VAL A 388 -4.06 -17.62 -42.81
C VAL A 388 -4.24 -18.75 -41.81
N ASP A 389 -5.48 -19.03 -41.37
CA ASP A 389 -5.69 -19.88 -40.17
C ASP A 389 -6.41 -21.23 -40.41
N ASN A 390 -7.29 -21.39 -41.37
CA ASN A 390 -7.91 -22.70 -41.64
C ASN A 390 -8.85 -22.71 -42.88
N PRO A 391 -8.67 -23.59 -43.84
CA PRO A 391 -9.51 -23.65 -45.06
C PRO A 391 -10.87 -24.34 -44.87
N ILE A 392 -11.17 -24.90 -43.72
CA ILE A 392 -12.31 -25.81 -43.50
C ILE A 392 -13.49 -25.14 -42.74
N ILE A 393 -13.30 -23.92 -42.21
CA ILE A 393 -14.32 -23.26 -41.39
C ILE A 393 -15.39 -22.59 -42.24
N ASP A 394 -16.67 -22.81 -41.92
CA ASP A 394 -17.83 -22.26 -42.60
C ASP A 394 -17.90 -20.72 -42.52
N PHE A 395 -18.47 -20.10 -43.58
CA PHE A 395 -18.63 -18.65 -43.68
C PHE A 395 -19.39 -18.04 -42.49
N GLU A 396 -20.43 -18.70 -41.99
CA GLU A 396 -21.22 -18.25 -40.85
C GLU A 396 -20.40 -18.23 -39.56
N GLN A 397 -19.60 -19.26 -39.31
CA GLN A 397 -18.71 -19.34 -38.15
C GLN A 397 -17.62 -18.26 -38.19
N ILE A 398 -17.04 -18.00 -39.35
CA ILE A 398 -16.03 -16.95 -39.53
C ILE A 398 -16.70 -15.56 -39.33
N SER A 399 -17.88 -15.34 -39.91
CA SER A 399 -18.58 -14.05 -39.76
C SER A 399 -18.96 -13.73 -38.34
N ALA A 400 -19.25 -14.75 -37.54
CA ALA A 400 -19.52 -14.59 -36.10
C ALA A 400 -18.29 -14.11 -35.29
N LEU A 401 -17.06 -14.37 -35.78
CA LEU A 401 -15.84 -13.88 -35.13
C LEU A 401 -15.59 -12.38 -35.37
N PHE A 402 -16.12 -11.84 -36.47
CA PHE A 402 -15.93 -10.46 -36.90
C PHE A 402 -17.18 -9.60 -36.56
N GLN A 403 -17.62 -9.65 -35.31
CA GLN A 403 -18.67 -8.79 -34.77
C GLN A 403 -18.07 -7.84 -33.74
N PRO A 404 -18.72 -6.70 -33.45
CA PRO A 404 -18.34 -5.88 -32.32
C PRO A 404 -18.25 -6.68 -31.02
N LEU A 405 -17.19 -6.50 -30.27
CA LEU A 405 -16.93 -7.24 -29.03
C LEU A 405 -17.24 -6.38 -27.81
N PRO A 406 -17.95 -6.92 -26.82
CA PRO A 406 -18.18 -6.22 -25.55
C PRO A 406 -16.88 -6.04 -24.76
N ARG A 407 -16.82 -5.00 -23.93
CA ARG A 407 -15.82 -4.92 -22.87
C ARG A 407 -16.14 -5.95 -21.79
N ILE A 408 -15.11 -6.45 -21.14
CA ILE A 408 -15.25 -7.39 -20.02
C ILE A 408 -14.76 -6.69 -18.75
N VAL A 409 -15.60 -6.66 -17.72
CA VAL A 409 -15.23 -6.18 -16.40
C VAL A 409 -15.21 -7.36 -15.44
N VAL A 410 -14.02 -7.67 -14.93
CA VAL A 410 -13.79 -8.71 -13.93
C VAL A 410 -13.80 -8.04 -12.56
N ILE A 411 -14.71 -8.45 -11.70
CA ILE A 411 -14.86 -7.89 -10.35
C ILE A 411 -14.57 -8.96 -9.31
N VAL A 412 -13.61 -8.68 -8.43
CA VAL A 412 -13.21 -9.55 -7.33
C VAL A 412 -13.63 -8.91 -6.02
N SER A 413 -14.52 -9.57 -5.28
CA SER A 413 -15.06 -9.04 -4.02
C SER A 413 -14.08 -9.08 -2.85
N GLU A 414 -13.10 -10.02 -2.86
CA GLU A 414 -12.07 -10.11 -1.83
C GLU A 414 -10.76 -10.71 -2.39
N LEU A 415 -9.81 -9.82 -2.65
CA LEU A 415 -8.51 -10.18 -3.20
C LEU A 415 -7.71 -11.11 -2.28
N LYS A 416 -7.81 -10.92 -0.95
CA LYS A 416 -7.10 -11.76 0.02
C LYS A 416 -7.41 -13.24 -0.17
N GLU A 417 -8.67 -13.59 -0.41
CA GLU A 417 -9.07 -14.99 -0.58
C GLU A 417 -8.46 -15.61 -1.84
N LEU A 418 -8.34 -14.82 -2.92
CA LEU A 418 -7.63 -15.26 -4.12
C LEU A 418 -6.14 -15.49 -3.87
N MET A 419 -5.55 -14.64 -3.04
CA MET A 419 -4.13 -14.71 -2.72
C MET A 419 -3.81 -15.86 -1.75
N LEU A 420 -4.77 -16.34 -0.95
CA LEU A 420 -4.57 -17.46 -0.02
C LEU A 420 -4.53 -18.83 -0.72
N ASP A 421 -5.37 -19.05 -1.73
CA ASP A 421 -5.59 -20.38 -2.34
C ASP A 421 -4.70 -20.67 -3.56
N GLY A 422 -3.93 -19.72 -4.03
CA GLY A 422 -3.07 -19.89 -5.23
C GLY A 422 -2.22 -18.66 -5.46
N THR A 423 -1.61 -18.19 -4.40
CA THR A 423 -0.99 -16.87 -4.30
C THR A 423 -0.22 -16.45 -5.55
N LEU A 424 0.73 -17.26 -6.00
CA LEU A 424 1.57 -16.90 -7.14
C LEU A 424 0.89 -17.11 -8.49
N LEU A 425 0.05 -18.11 -8.62
CA LEU A 425 -0.68 -18.37 -9.87
C LEU A 425 -1.68 -17.23 -10.14
N ASN A 426 -2.53 -16.94 -9.15
CA ASN A 426 -3.53 -15.89 -9.28
C ASN A 426 -2.89 -14.51 -9.42
N GLU A 427 -1.84 -14.21 -8.65
CA GLU A 427 -1.09 -12.97 -8.77
C GLU A 427 -0.50 -12.78 -10.17
N LYS A 428 0.21 -13.78 -10.71
CA LYS A 428 0.76 -13.71 -12.06
C LYS A 428 -0.30 -13.48 -13.12
N MET A 429 -1.46 -14.16 -13.02
CA MET A 429 -2.57 -13.96 -13.94
C MET A 429 -3.15 -12.54 -13.84
N ILE A 430 -3.38 -12.04 -12.63
CA ILE A 430 -3.86 -10.67 -12.40
C ILE A 430 -2.88 -9.65 -13.00
N ILE A 431 -1.57 -9.81 -12.73
CA ILE A 431 -0.53 -8.92 -13.27
C ILE A 431 -0.51 -8.95 -14.80
N ASN A 432 -0.55 -10.15 -15.40
CA ASN A 432 -0.54 -10.28 -16.87
C ASN A 432 -1.77 -9.62 -17.50
N ILE A 433 -2.95 -9.80 -16.93
CA ILE A 433 -4.17 -9.13 -17.37
C ILE A 433 -4.03 -7.60 -17.18
N ALA A 434 -3.55 -7.14 -16.02
CA ALA A 434 -3.39 -5.72 -15.72
C ALA A 434 -2.43 -5.03 -16.71
N GLN A 435 -1.35 -5.71 -17.09
CA GLN A 435 -0.36 -5.17 -18.03
C GLN A 435 -0.82 -5.11 -19.48
N LYS A 436 -1.60 -6.10 -19.92
CA LYS A 436 -1.81 -6.33 -21.34
C LYS A 436 -3.26 -6.21 -21.80
N ALA A 437 -4.25 -6.40 -20.92
CA ALA A 437 -5.62 -6.61 -21.37
C ALA A 437 -6.41 -5.33 -21.66
N CYS A 438 -5.89 -4.16 -21.32
CA CYS A 438 -6.56 -2.87 -21.53
C CYS A 438 -6.95 -2.63 -22.98
N ALA A 439 -6.02 -2.80 -23.93
CA ALA A 439 -6.29 -2.61 -25.34
C ALA A 439 -7.28 -3.65 -25.90
N ALA A 440 -7.34 -4.84 -25.29
CA ALA A 440 -8.32 -5.87 -25.61
C ALA A 440 -9.70 -5.62 -24.94
N GLY A 441 -9.84 -4.57 -24.14
CA GLY A 441 -11.09 -4.19 -23.46
C GLY A 441 -11.46 -5.10 -22.29
N ILE A 442 -10.47 -5.63 -21.56
CA ILE A 442 -10.69 -6.40 -20.33
C ILE A 442 -10.14 -5.59 -19.16
N HIS A 443 -10.97 -5.38 -18.14
CA HIS A 443 -10.73 -4.49 -17.03
C HIS A 443 -10.90 -5.23 -15.70
N LEU A 444 -10.06 -4.91 -14.70
CA LEU A 444 -10.10 -5.49 -13.37
C LEU A 444 -10.61 -4.46 -12.36
N ILE A 445 -11.52 -4.88 -11.49
CA ILE A 445 -11.91 -4.17 -10.27
C ILE A 445 -11.61 -5.13 -9.13
N LEU A 446 -10.55 -4.86 -8.37
CA LEU A 446 -10.11 -5.66 -7.25
C LEU A 446 -10.47 -4.97 -5.95
N SER A 447 -11.05 -5.67 -5.01
CA SER A 447 -11.34 -5.12 -3.69
C SER A 447 -10.85 -6.02 -2.57
N THR A 448 -10.51 -5.41 -1.42
CA THR A 448 -10.09 -6.12 -0.21
C THR A 448 -10.29 -5.28 1.04
N ASN A 449 -10.66 -5.93 2.14
CA ASN A 449 -10.64 -5.31 3.46
C ASN A 449 -9.33 -5.56 4.22
N TYR A 450 -8.30 -6.06 3.53
CA TYR A 450 -6.97 -6.30 4.06
C TYR A 450 -5.93 -5.48 3.31
N SER A 451 -5.37 -4.48 3.99
CA SER A 451 -4.37 -3.55 3.45
C SER A 451 -2.92 -4.02 3.59
N SER A 452 -2.68 -5.30 3.94
CA SER A 452 -1.34 -5.84 4.11
C SER A 452 -0.60 -5.98 2.77
N VAL A 453 0.72 -5.80 2.80
CA VAL A 453 1.62 -5.96 1.64
C VAL A 453 1.61 -7.38 1.05
N ASP A 454 1.19 -8.39 1.82
CA ASP A 454 1.03 -9.76 1.35
C ASP A 454 -0.21 -9.94 0.45
N VAL A 455 -1.18 -9.03 0.55
CA VAL A 455 -2.42 -9.03 -0.26
C VAL A 455 -2.31 -8.01 -1.38
N ILE A 456 -1.94 -6.78 -1.04
CA ILE A 456 -1.70 -5.69 -1.99
C ILE A 456 -0.20 -5.64 -2.26
N THR A 457 0.28 -6.59 -3.06
CA THR A 457 1.71 -6.71 -3.36
C THR A 457 2.23 -5.52 -4.17
N GLU A 458 3.53 -5.28 -4.13
CA GLU A 458 4.17 -4.23 -4.91
C GLU A 458 3.89 -4.39 -6.41
N LEU A 459 3.85 -5.64 -6.90
CA LEU A 459 3.55 -5.94 -8.30
C LEU A 459 2.11 -5.57 -8.67
N ILE A 460 1.13 -5.85 -7.80
CA ILE A 460 -0.26 -5.44 -8.01
C ILE A 460 -0.37 -3.92 -8.01
N ARG A 461 0.27 -3.24 -7.04
CA ARG A 461 0.28 -1.77 -6.96
C ARG A 461 0.88 -1.11 -8.19
N ALA A 462 2.01 -1.61 -8.67
CA ALA A 462 2.69 -1.08 -9.86
C ALA A 462 1.85 -1.18 -11.13
N ASN A 463 0.98 -2.20 -11.22
CA ASN A 463 0.18 -2.47 -12.43
C ASN A 463 -1.27 -1.96 -12.34
N ILE A 464 -1.73 -1.56 -11.15
CA ILE A 464 -3.07 -0.97 -10.93
C ILE A 464 -2.90 0.40 -10.25
N PRO A 465 -2.56 1.44 -11.02
CA PRO A 465 -2.28 2.77 -10.47
C PRO A 465 -3.54 3.55 -10.06
N THR A 466 -4.73 3.14 -10.51
CA THR A 466 -5.98 3.76 -10.07
C THR A 466 -6.45 3.10 -8.80
N ARG A 467 -6.58 3.86 -7.72
CA ARG A 467 -6.85 3.31 -6.39
C ARG A 467 -7.91 4.10 -5.65
N LEU A 468 -8.67 3.40 -4.84
CA LEU A 468 -9.68 3.94 -3.95
C LEU A 468 -9.45 3.39 -2.55
N SER A 469 -9.31 4.26 -1.58
CA SER A 469 -9.23 3.88 -0.18
C SER A 469 -10.39 4.43 0.61
N PHE A 470 -11.05 3.57 1.35
CA PHE A 470 -11.90 3.93 2.49
C PHE A 470 -11.03 4.06 3.74
N GLU A 471 -11.67 4.31 4.89
CA GLU A 471 -10.96 4.36 6.16
C GLU A 471 -10.11 3.11 6.38
N VAL A 472 -8.88 3.32 6.89
CA VAL A 472 -7.95 2.26 7.30
C VAL A 472 -7.45 2.51 8.72
N ASN A 473 -6.89 1.48 9.36
CA ASN A 473 -6.49 1.59 10.76
C ASN A 473 -5.17 2.34 10.95
N THR A 474 -4.24 2.21 10.01
CA THR A 474 -2.89 2.73 10.18
C THR A 474 -2.41 3.55 8.97
N LYS A 475 -1.43 4.41 9.22
CA LYS A 475 -0.71 5.14 8.18
C LYS A 475 -0.01 4.22 7.18
N SER A 476 0.50 3.08 7.65
CA SER A 476 1.10 2.05 6.80
C SER A 476 0.10 1.49 5.81
N ASP A 477 -1.14 1.24 6.26
CA ASP A 477 -2.22 0.77 5.38
C ASP A 477 -2.55 1.80 4.30
N SER A 478 -2.65 3.08 4.69
CA SER A 478 -2.89 4.18 3.74
C SER A 478 -1.82 4.21 2.64
N ARG A 479 -0.55 4.09 3.01
CA ARG A 479 0.55 4.02 2.04
C ARG A 479 0.52 2.77 1.19
N THR A 480 0.21 1.62 1.78
CA THR A 480 0.08 0.38 1.01
C THR A 480 -0.98 0.50 -0.08
N ILE A 481 -2.06 1.25 0.16
CA ILE A 481 -3.14 1.44 -0.82
C ILE A 481 -2.86 2.61 -1.76
N LEU A 482 -2.50 3.78 -1.23
CA LEU A 482 -2.48 5.06 -1.97
C LEU A 482 -1.07 5.61 -2.27
N ASP A 483 0.00 4.97 -1.79
CA ASP A 483 1.37 5.50 -1.74
C ASP A 483 1.48 6.83 -0.96
N SER A 484 0.41 7.25 -0.28
CA SER A 484 0.30 8.49 0.49
C SER A 484 -0.48 8.29 1.79
N LEU A 485 -0.41 9.27 2.67
CA LEU A 485 -1.20 9.32 3.90
C LEU A 485 -2.58 9.91 3.64
N GLY A 486 -3.50 9.69 4.59
CA GLY A 486 -4.82 10.33 4.63
C GLY A 486 -5.99 9.37 4.81
N ALA A 487 -5.88 8.12 4.35
CA ALA A 487 -6.96 7.15 4.51
C ALA A 487 -7.19 6.74 5.98
N GLU A 488 -6.16 6.81 6.83
CA GLU A 488 -6.26 6.59 8.28
C GLU A 488 -7.02 7.71 9.02
N LEU A 489 -7.34 8.78 8.33
CA LEU A 489 -8.02 9.96 8.88
C LEU A 489 -9.48 10.05 8.44
N LEU A 490 -9.87 9.19 7.52
CA LEU A 490 -11.24 9.12 7.00
C LEU A 490 -12.20 8.58 8.07
N THR A 491 -13.49 8.80 7.84
CA THR A 491 -14.57 8.12 8.54
C THR A 491 -15.11 6.98 7.68
N ASP A 492 -15.94 6.09 8.24
CA ASP A 492 -16.49 4.92 7.54
C ASP A 492 -17.21 5.23 6.21
N GLU A 493 -17.67 6.46 6.01
CA GLU A 493 -18.44 6.88 4.83
C GLU A 493 -17.62 7.76 3.86
N ASP A 494 -16.35 8.01 4.16
CA ASP A 494 -15.48 8.86 3.36
C ASP A 494 -14.55 8.02 2.49
N MET A 495 -14.03 8.61 1.40
CA MET A 495 -13.04 7.92 0.58
C MET A 495 -12.02 8.86 -0.07
N LEU A 496 -10.82 8.32 -0.29
CA LEU A 496 -9.77 8.93 -1.08
C LEU A 496 -9.61 8.19 -2.41
N PHE A 497 -9.65 8.93 -3.48
CA PHE A 497 -9.48 8.42 -4.85
C PHE A 497 -8.18 8.92 -5.46
N LEU A 498 -7.30 8.01 -5.84
CA LEU A 498 -6.07 8.26 -6.57
C LEU A 498 -6.27 7.89 -8.05
N PRO A 499 -6.47 8.87 -8.94
CA PRO A 499 -6.55 8.61 -10.37
C PRO A 499 -5.20 8.20 -10.95
N SER A 500 -5.19 7.31 -11.93
CA SER A 500 -3.97 6.96 -12.67
C SER A 500 -3.28 8.19 -13.25
N GLY A 501 -1.97 8.28 -13.05
CA GLY A 501 -1.14 9.40 -13.55
C GLY A 501 -1.18 10.65 -12.67
N ASN A 502 -1.77 10.59 -11.49
CA ASN A 502 -1.72 11.65 -10.48
C ASN A 502 -0.96 11.12 -9.25
N ASP A 503 -0.25 12.03 -8.61
CA ASP A 503 0.47 11.73 -7.36
C ASP A 503 -0.36 12.10 -6.12
N GLU A 504 -1.47 12.83 -6.30
CA GLU A 504 -2.32 13.31 -5.22
C GLU A 504 -3.69 12.63 -5.23
N SER A 505 -4.10 12.12 -4.07
CA SER A 505 -5.43 11.58 -3.83
C SER A 505 -6.46 12.70 -3.69
N LYS A 506 -7.66 12.46 -4.23
CA LYS A 506 -8.81 13.36 -4.11
C LYS A 506 -9.79 12.81 -3.10
N TYR A 507 -10.27 13.67 -2.21
CA TYR A 507 -11.39 13.34 -1.35
C TYR A 507 -12.68 13.26 -2.16
N LEU A 508 -13.42 12.18 -2.00
CA LEU A 508 -14.75 12.00 -2.60
C LEU A 508 -15.75 11.58 -1.53
N GLN A 509 -16.94 12.12 -1.63
CA GLN A 509 -18.11 11.67 -0.87
C GLN A 509 -18.86 10.61 -1.69
N PRO A 510 -18.98 9.35 -1.22
CA PRO A 510 -19.70 8.31 -1.95
C PRO A 510 -21.20 8.54 -1.92
N ILE A 511 -21.88 8.01 -2.93
CA ILE A 511 -23.31 7.71 -2.90
C ILE A 511 -23.44 6.22 -3.06
N PHE A 512 -23.89 5.55 -2.03
CA PHE A 512 -24.06 4.10 -2.06
C PHE A 512 -25.40 3.71 -2.64
N ALA A 513 -25.40 2.67 -3.48
CA ALA A 513 -26.61 2.09 -3.99
C ALA A 513 -27.46 1.49 -2.85
N THR A 514 -28.73 1.85 -2.81
CA THR A 514 -29.70 1.24 -1.92
C THR A 514 -30.16 -0.13 -2.47
N GLN A 515 -30.69 -1.01 -1.61
CA GLN A 515 -31.24 -2.29 -2.06
C GLN A 515 -32.35 -2.12 -3.10
N PHE A 516 -33.15 -1.05 -3.00
CA PHE A 516 -34.16 -0.72 -4.00
C PHE A 516 -33.55 -0.44 -5.38
N GLU A 517 -32.46 0.32 -5.44
CA GLU A 517 -31.74 0.65 -6.68
C GLU A 517 -31.05 -0.58 -7.29
N ILE A 518 -30.52 -1.49 -6.43
CA ILE A 518 -29.95 -2.79 -6.86
C ILE A 518 -31.06 -3.62 -7.53
N ASN A 519 -32.21 -3.76 -6.87
CA ASN A 519 -33.32 -4.53 -7.41
C ASN A 519 -33.80 -3.94 -8.75
N GLN A 520 -33.99 -2.65 -8.84
CA GLN A 520 -34.37 -1.98 -10.10
C GLN A 520 -33.37 -2.21 -11.23
N ALA A 521 -32.08 -2.13 -10.92
CA ALA A 521 -31.04 -2.37 -11.92
C ALA A 521 -31.01 -3.83 -12.40
N CYS A 522 -31.27 -4.79 -11.51
CA CYS A 522 -31.40 -6.20 -11.86
C CYS A 522 -32.68 -6.50 -12.65
N GLU A 523 -33.84 -6.00 -12.20
CA GLU A 523 -35.12 -6.17 -12.88
C GLU A 523 -35.15 -5.66 -14.32
N LYS A 524 -34.40 -4.59 -14.60
CA LYS A 524 -34.23 -4.04 -15.97
C LYS A 524 -33.73 -5.10 -16.96
N TRP A 525 -32.96 -6.08 -16.49
CA TRP A 525 -32.27 -7.08 -17.31
C TRP A 525 -32.69 -8.51 -17.04
N GLN A 526 -33.70 -8.76 -16.19
CA GLN A 526 -34.21 -10.11 -15.97
C GLN A 526 -34.83 -10.65 -17.27
N LEU A 527 -34.31 -11.79 -17.70
CA LEU A 527 -34.82 -12.53 -18.86
C LEU A 527 -35.44 -13.82 -18.37
N ASP A 528 -36.58 -14.21 -18.99
CA ASP A 528 -37.26 -15.50 -18.75
C ASP A 528 -36.50 -16.71 -19.34
N GLU A 529 -35.41 -16.51 -20.06
CA GLU A 529 -34.66 -17.55 -20.76
C GLU A 529 -33.35 -17.94 -20.06
N ARG A 530 -32.96 -19.21 -20.23
CA ARG A 530 -31.71 -19.76 -19.69
C ARG A 530 -30.49 -19.01 -20.21
N GLN A 531 -29.64 -18.57 -19.31
CA GLN A 531 -28.40 -17.90 -19.63
C GLN A 531 -27.42 -18.85 -20.35
N ASN A 532 -26.88 -18.39 -21.47
CA ASN A 532 -25.77 -19.05 -22.15
C ASN A 532 -24.45 -18.44 -21.63
N TYR A 533 -23.84 -19.11 -20.64
CA TYR A 533 -22.50 -18.73 -20.19
C TYR A 533 -21.47 -19.06 -21.29
N VAL A 534 -20.50 -18.16 -21.45
CA VAL A 534 -19.43 -18.28 -22.45
C VAL A 534 -18.23 -19.04 -21.92
N VAL A 535 -17.98 -18.91 -20.59
CA VAL A 535 -16.85 -19.59 -19.96
C VAL A 535 -17.21 -21.06 -19.73
N THR A 536 -16.52 -21.91 -20.47
CA THR A 536 -16.58 -23.38 -20.30
C THR A 536 -15.20 -23.87 -19.91
N GLN A 537 -15.13 -24.95 -19.14
CA GLN A 537 -13.87 -25.65 -18.90
C GLN A 537 -13.35 -26.20 -20.24
N SER A 538 -12.16 -25.79 -20.63
CA SER A 538 -11.50 -26.29 -21.85
C SER A 538 -10.12 -26.85 -21.52
N GLN A 539 -9.62 -27.72 -22.39
CA GLN A 539 -8.26 -28.24 -22.28
C GLN A 539 -7.24 -27.10 -22.34
N GLU A 540 -7.45 -26.08 -23.17
CA GLU A 540 -6.59 -24.90 -23.29
C GLU A 540 -6.46 -24.13 -21.96
N ILE A 541 -7.54 -24.02 -21.18
CA ILE A 541 -7.50 -23.39 -19.85
C ILE A 541 -6.60 -24.20 -18.90
N ASN A 542 -6.75 -25.52 -18.90
CA ASN A 542 -5.94 -26.39 -18.04
C ASN A 542 -4.45 -26.34 -18.45
N GLU A 543 -4.16 -26.40 -19.76
CA GLU A 543 -2.79 -26.28 -20.28
C GLU A 543 -2.14 -24.94 -19.92
N LEU A 544 -2.90 -23.84 -19.98
CA LEU A 544 -2.41 -22.53 -19.57
C LEU A 544 -2.13 -22.49 -18.05
N ILE A 545 -3.01 -23.04 -17.23
CA ILE A 545 -2.80 -23.13 -15.78
C ILE A 545 -1.55 -23.96 -15.46
N GLU A 546 -1.41 -25.12 -16.12
CA GLU A 546 -0.24 -25.98 -15.96
C GLU A 546 1.06 -25.28 -16.39
N SER A 547 1.05 -24.51 -17.46
CA SER A 547 2.23 -23.74 -17.89
C SER A 547 2.66 -22.73 -16.84
N TYR A 548 1.72 -22.00 -16.22
CA TYR A 548 2.02 -21.09 -15.10
C TYR A 548 2.54 -21.83 -13.87
N MET A 549 1.98 -23.01 -13.58
CA MET A 549 2.45 -23.85 -12.47
C MET A 549 3.90 -24.32 -12.66
N GLN A 550 4.31 -24.60 -13.92
CA GLN A 550 5.69 -24.99 -14.25
C GLN A 550 6.66 -23.81 -14.16
N GLU A 551 6.24 -22.59 -14.48
CA GLU A 551 7.05 -21.37 -14.35
C GLU A 551 7.23 -20.90 -12.91
N ILE A 552 6.35 -21.33 -12.01
CA ILE A 552 6.49 -21.04 -10.58
C ILE A 552 7.64 -21.89 -10.08
N PRO A 553 8.76 -21.30 -9.60
CA PRO A 553 9.85 -22.09 -9.04
C PRO A 553 9.29 -23.04 -7.99
N MET A 554 9.72 -24.30 -7.99
CA MET A 554 9.27 -25.33 -7.02
C MET A 554 9.45 -24.95 -5.52
N ARG A 555 9.81 -23.71 -5.23
CA ARG A 555 9.90 -23.13 -3.88
C ARG A 555 8.56 -22.73 -3.28
N PHE A 556 7.46 -22.89 -3.99
CA PHE A 556 6.12 -22.46 -3.55
C PHE A 556 5.12 -23.64 -3.54
N TYR A 557 4.91 -24.09 -2.45
CA TYR A 557 3.99 -24.82 -1.59
C TYR A 557 2.73 -25.45 -2.24
N ASP A 558 2.71 -26.78 -2.28
CA ASP A 558 1.53 -27.63 -2.22
C ASP A 558 1.20 -27.87 -0.73
N PRO A 559 -0.02 -27.54 -0.24
CA PRO A 559 -0.40 -27.79 1.16
C PRO A 559 -0.29 -29.28 1.57
N SER A 560 -0.33 -30.19 0.62
CA SER A 560 -0.18 -31.65 0.85
C SER A 560 1.27 -32.10 0.92
N GLN A 561 2.25 -31.26 0.45
CA GLN A 561 3.68 -31.58 0.50
C GLN A 561 4.42 -30.76 1.56
N PRO A 562 5.52 -31.24 2.12
CA PRO A 562 6.35 -30.47 3.03
C PRO A 562 6.93 -29.26 2.31
N ASP A 563 6.82 -28.06 2.92
CA ASP A 563 7.46 -26.84 2.42
C ASP A 563 8.95 -27.12 2.19
N PRO A 564 9.50 -26.84 1.01
CA PRO A 564 10.91 -27.14 0.69
C PRO A 564 11.92 -26.52 1.66
N LEU A 565 11.55 -25.41 2.32
CA LEU A 565 12.38 -24.77 3.34
C LEU A 565 12.22 -25.40 4.73
N TYR A 566 11.27 -26.33 4.90
CA TYR A 566 10.93 -26.87 6.21
C TYR A 566 12.14 -27.48 6.92
N ASP A 567 12.89 -28.34 6.23
CA ASP A 567 14.07 -29.01 6.81
C ASP A 567 15.22 -28.03 7.10
N GLU A 568 15.38 -27.01 6.27
CA GLU A 568 16.37 -25.95 6.50
C GLU A 568 15.99 -25.06 7.69
N VAL A 569 14.70 -24.74 7.82
CA VAL A 569 14.19 -23.96 8.96
C VAL A 569 14.28 -24.77 10.24
N VAL A 570 13.97 -26.07 10.22
CA VAL A 570 14.15 -26.97 11.37
C VAL A 570 15.62 -27.02 11.78
N ARG A 571 16.54 -27.12 10.81
CA ARG A 571 18.00 -27.10 11.07
C ARG A 571 18.42 -25.77 11.69
N PHE A 572 18.02 -24.64 11.11
CA PHE A 572 18.33 -23.31 11.63
C PHE A 572 17.88 -23.14 13.08
N ILE A 573 16.65 -23.57 13.40
CA ILE A 573 16.12 -23.48 14.77
C ILE A 573 16.90 -24.38 15.72
N ARG A 574 17.26 -25.60 15.30
CA ARG A 574 18.07 -26.54 16.11
C ARG A 574 19.50 -26.07 16.35
N GLU A 575 20.08 -25.31 15.44
CA GLU A 575 21.42 -24.71 15.55
C GLU A 575 21.44 -23.44 16.42
N GLY A 576 20.34 -23.09 17.10
CA GLY A 576 20.25 -21.95 18.01
C GLY A 576 19.51 -20.77 17.46
N GLY A 577 18.83 -20.91 16.32
CA GLY A 577 17.93 -19.89 15.77
C GLY A 577 16.74 -19.65 16.68
N LYS A 578 16.27 -18.40 16.75
CA LYS A 578 15.08 -18.06 17.54
C LYS A 578 13.81 -18.67 16.91
N VAL A 579 12.98 -19.33 17.72
CA VAL A 579 11.67 -19.89 17.30
C VAL A 579 10.65 -18.77 17.22
N SER A 580 10.75 -17.92 16.19
CA SER A 580 9.76 -16.87 15.93
C SER A 580 9.60 -16.66 14.42
N ALA A 581 8.39 -16.31 14.01
CA ALA A 581 8.08 -16.02 12.60
C ALA A 581 9.00 -14.92 12.04
N SER A 582 9.26 -13.86 12.82
CA SER A 582 10.15 -12.76 12.42
C SER A 582 11.61 -13.20 12.24
N SER A 583 12.09 -14.18 13.03
CA SER A 583 13.46 -14.71 12.89
C SER A 583 13.60 -15.54 11.60
N ILE A 584 12.62 -16.40 11.32
CA ILE A 584 12.58 -17.23 10.12
C ILE A 584 12.39 -16.36 8.88
N GLN A 585 11.49 -15.38 8.94
CA GLN A 585 11.26 -14.41 7.86
C GLN A 585 12.56 -13.72 7.44
N ARG A 586 13.31 -13.18 8.39
CA ARG A 586 14.58 -12.49 8.12
C ARG A 586 15.67 -13.43 7.62
N LYS A 587 15.80 -14.61 8.21
CA LYS A 587 16.86 -15.57 7.83
C LYS A 587 16.67 -16.13 6.43
N PHE A 588 15.42 -16.39 6.04
CA PHE A 588 15.09 -17.08 4.78
C PHE A 588 14.47 -16.14 3.74
N SER A 589 14.33 -14.84 4.06
CA SER A 589 13.74 -13.81 3.18
C SER A 589 12.36 -14.23 2.64
N ILE A 590 11.48 -14.71 3.54
CA ILE A 590 10.11 -15.17 3.23
C ILE A 590 9.08 -14.32 3.95
N GLY A 591 7.83 -14.31 3.46
CA GLY A 591 6.73 -13.59 4.12
C GLY A 591 6.39 -14.14 5.52
N TYR A 592 5.87 -13.26 6.40
CA TYR A 592 5.51 -13.60 7.79
C TYR A 592 4.55 -14.81 7.87
N ASN A 593 3.52 -14.84 7.03
CA ASN A 593 2.53 -15.92 7.03
C ASN A 593 3.13 -17.29 6.65
N ARG A 594 4.14 -17.31 5.78
CA ARG A 594 4.86 -18.54 5.46
C ARG A 594 5.74 -18.97 6.62
N ALA A 595 6.42 -18.03 7.26
CA ALA A 595 7.24 -18.30 8.44
C ALA A 595 6.39 -18.81 9.62
N ALA A 596 5.20 -18.22 9.84
CA ALA A 596 4.26 -18.65 10.86
C ALA A 596 3.76 -20.09 10.62
N ARG A 597 3.37 -20.42 9.38
CA ARG A 597 2.93 -21.79 9.03
C ARG A 597 4.03 -22.83 9.20
N LEU A 598 5.29 -22.49 8.91
CA LEU A 598 6.44 -23.37 9.17
C LEU A 598 6.57 -23.68 10.66
N ILE A 599 6.36 -22.67 11.53
CA ILE A 599 6.34 -22.85 12.97
C ILE A 599 5.15 -23.70 13.43
N ASP A 600 3.94 -23.43 12.95
CA ASP A 600 2.74 -24.18 13.31
C ASP A 600 2.88 -25.66 12.93
N ARG A 601 3.53 -25.95 11.79
CA ARG A 601 3.85 -27.32 11.39
C ARG A 601 4.90 -27.96 12.31
N MET A 602 5.92 -27.21 12.72
CA MET A 602 6.91 -27.71 13.70
C MET A 602 6.28 -27.97 15.07
N GLU A 603 5.30 -27.14 15.47
CA GLU A 603 4.50 -27.38 16.67
C GLU A 603 3.65 -28.64 16.55
N ALA A 604 2.93 -28.81 15.44
CA ALA A 604 2.12 -30.02 15.16
C ALA A 604 2.97 -31.30 15.13
N GLN A 605 4.23 -31.21 14.74
CA GLN A 605 5.17 -32.34 14.74
C GLN A 605 5.96 -32.49 16.07
N GLY A 606 5.68 -31.66 17.08
CA GLY A 606 6.33 -31.72 18.37
C GLY A 606 7.81 -31.31 18.38
N ILE A 607 8.25 -30.57 17.38
CA ILE A 607 9.63 -30.04 17.31
C ILE A 607 9.77 -28.81 18.19
N VAL A 608 8.75 -27.96 18.22
CA VAL A 608 8.67 -26.77 19.07
C VAL A 608 7.42 -26.80 19.94
N SER A 609 7.45 -26.12 21.09
CA SER A 609 6.29 -26.02 21.99
C SER A 609 5.22 -25.08 21.43
N SER A 610 4.02 -25.17 21.97
CA SER A 610 3.03 -24.09 21.88
C SER A 610 3.58 -22.81 22.53
N VAL A 611 2.97 -21.69 22.20
CA VAL A 611 3.31 -20.37 22.79
C VAL A 611 3.02 -20.38 24.28
N ASP A 612 3.99 -20.09 25.11
CA ASP A 612 3.84 -19.95 26.55
C ASP A 612 3.13 -18.61 26.93
N LYS A 613 2.84 -18.41 28.22
CA LYS A 613 2.23 -17.18 28.73
C LYS A 613 3.07 -15.91 28.49
N SER A 614 4.34 -16.05 28.11
CA SER A 614 5.27 -14.95 27.79
C SER A 614 5.45 -14.73 26.28
N GLY A 615 4.67 -15.43 25.44
CA GLY A 615 4.77 -15.30 24.00
C GLY A 615 5.95 -16.07 23.38
N ARG A 616 6.60 -16.96 24.13
CA ARG A 616 7.81 -17.69 23.69
C ARG A 616 7.49 -19.14 23.39
N ARG A 617 8.25 -19.69 22.44
CA ARG A 617 8.26 -21.11 22.09
C ARG A 617 9.64 -21.69 22.39
N VAL A 618 9.69 -22.94 22.84
CA VAL A 618 10.95 -23.66 23.10
C VAL A 618 11.07 -24.89 22.20
N ILE A 619 12.30 -25.31 21.92
CA ILE A 619 12.59 -26.52 21.14
C ILE A 619 12.35 -27.74 22.04
N LEU A 620 11.47 -28.67 21.61
CA LEU A 620 11.11 -29.87 22.37
C LEU A 620 11.96 -31.09 22.04
N GLN A 621 12.54 -31.16 20.83
CA GLN A 621 13.40 -32.24 20.38
C GLN A 621 14.81 -31.75 20.10
N MET A 622 15.75 -31.93 21.04
CA MET A 622 17.17 -31.99 20.74
C MET A 622 17.52 -33.42 20.28
N LEU A 623 18.24 -33.49 19.15
CA LEU A 623 18.75 -34.69 18.48
C LEU A 623 18.76 -35.99 19.29
N THR A 624 17.87 -36.92 18.95
CA THR A 624 18.12 -38.34 19.13
C THR A 624 17.96 -39.02 17.77
N ASN A 625 19.10 -39.50 17.21
CA ASN A 625 19.22 -40.46 16.11
C ASN A 625 18.94 -40.00 14.66
N PHE A 626 19.88 -39.27 14.06
CA PHE A 626 20.13 -39.38 12.61
C PHE A 626 21.65 -39.39 12.28
N GLU A 627 22.44 -40.12 13.08
CA GLU A 627 23.79 -40.55 12.69
C GLU A 627 23.92 -42.03 13.03
N ARG A 628 23.39 -42.89 12.19
CA ARG A 628 23.84 -44.28 11.95
C ARG A 628 23.00 -44.87 10.81
N LYS A 629 23.39 -44.55 9.58
CA LYS A 629 23.45 -45.50 8.47
C LYS A 629 24.04 -44.78 7.24
N ASN A 630 25.31 -45.16 7.02
CA ASN A 630 26.11 -45.09 5.81
C ASN A 630 26.42 -43.75 5.20
#